data_f10914ddb013d159611e60864bb0d620
#
_entry.id   f10914ddb013d159611e60864bb0d620
#
_cell.length_a   1.000
_cell.length_b   1.000
_cell.length_c   1.000
_cell.angle_alpha   90.00
_cell.angle_beta   90.00
_cell.angle_gamma   90.00
#
_symmetry.space_group_name_H-M   'P 1'
#
loop_
_entity.id
_entity.type
_entity.pdbx_description
1 polymer ?
#
loop_
_entity_poly.entity_id
_entity_poly.type
_entity_poly.pdbx_seq_one_letter_code
_entity_poly.pdbx_strand_id
1 'polypeptide(L)'
;MRVFVYFNLHKKCFSIKALEGDRKGRVVAHSNTVLLESCKFKVSEAGRQRVLREKRKNVHAGVTGVWVNGDRVESHFEFLSMVGRQVTYNPYKYESFVIKATEQLVDKADVVGMKVFADAEGTKRGAIYMRDFK
;
A
#
# COMPACT_ATOMS: atom_id res chain seq x y z
N MET A 1 7.10 1.84 -14.86
CA MET A 1 8.16 1.43 -13.92
C MET A 1 7.56 0.57 -12.81
N ARG A 2 8.17 -0.54 -12.53
CA ARG A 2 7.77 -1.38 -11.39
C ARG A 2 8.33 -0.81 -10.11
N VAL A 3 7.48 -0.74 -9.09
CA VAL A 3 7.82 -0.14 -7.80
C VAL A 3 7.30 -0.97 -6.65
N PHE A 4 7.84 -0.73 -5.47
CA PHE A 4 7.31 -1.19 -4.19
C PHE A 4 6.87 0.04 -3.40
N VAL A 5 5.62 0.06 -2.95
CA VAL A 5 5.05 1.21 -2.25
C VAL A 5 4.67 0.80 -0.83
N TYR A 6 5.06 1.62 0.12
CA TYR A 6 4.74 1.39 1.53
C TYR A 6 4.39 2.71 2.21
N PHE A 7 3.62 2.63 3.30
CA PHE A 7 3.33 3.81 4.10
C PHE A 7 4.53 4.13 4.97
N ASN A 8 5.11 5.32 4.77
CA ASN A 8 6.28 5.78 5.53
C ASN A 8 5.80 6.34 6.87
N LEU A 9 6.10 5.63 7.95
CA LEU A 9 5.66 6.00 9.30
C LEU A 9 6.26 7.31 9.80
N HIS A 10 7.40 7.68 9.25
CA HIS A 10 8.12 8.90 9.62
C HIS A 10 7.55 10.14 8.91
N LYS A 11 7.40 10.04 7.60
CA LYS A 11 6.90 11.14 6.75
C LYS A 11 5.38 11.20 6.67
N LYS A 12 4.68 10.18 7.13
CA LYS A 12 3.21 10.10 7.10
C LYS A 12 2.65 10.19 5.68
N CYS A 13 3.35 9.58 4.73
CA CYS A 13 2.91 9.48 3.34
C CYS A 13 3.44 8.19 2.73
N PHE A 14 3.08 7.91 1.49
CA PHE A 14 3.59 6.73 0.79
C PHE A 14 4.95 7.00 0.18
N SER A 15 5.88 6.08 0.39
CA SER A 15 7.19 6.08 -0.26
C SER A 15 7.19 5.09 -1.39
N ILE A 16 7.75 5.50 -2.52
CA ILE A 16 7.79 4.73 -3.77
C ILE A 16 9.23 4.34 -4.04
N LYS A 17 9.50 3.03 -3.99
CA LYS A 17 10.83 2.47 -4.17
C LYS A 17 10.92 1.80 -5.53
N ALA A 18 11.92 2.17 -6.32
CA ALA A 18 12.11 1.59 -7.65
C ALA A 18 12.55 0.12 -7.54
N LEU A 19 11.95 -0.75 -8.35
CA LEU A 19 12.31 -2.16 -8.45
C LEU A 19 13.09 -2.47 -9.73
N GLU A 20 13.26 -1.48 -10.60
CA GLU A 20 14.00 -1.63 -11.86
C GLU A 20 14.69 -0.33 -12.23
N GLY A 21 15.56 -0.40 -13.23
CA GLY A 21 16.28 0.76 -13.74
C GLY A 21 17.48 1.14 -12.88
N ASP A 22 18.05 2.32 -13.16
CA ASP A 22 19.27 2.80 -12.52
C ASP A 22 19.11 3.09 -11.03
N ARG A 23 17.89 3.33 -10.59
CA ARG A 23 17.58 3.66 -9.21
C ARG A 23 16.99 2.49 -8.43
N LYS A 24 17.15 1.28 -8.94
CA LYS A 24 16.64 0.07 -8.29
C LYS A 24 17.06 -0.01 -6.83
N GLY A 25 16.09 -0.24 -5.96
CA GLY A 25 16.32 -0.33 -4.52
C GLY A 25 16.29 1.01 -3.79
N ARG A 26 16.11 2.12 -4.49
CA ARG A 26 16.06 3.45 -3.89
C ARG A 26 14.65 4.01 -3.90
N VAL A 27 14.33 4.80 -2.88
CA VAL A 27 13.08 5.57 -2.86
C VAL A 27 13.22 6.70 -3.86
N VAL A 28 12.32 6.74 -4.83
CA VAL A 28 12.37 7.73 -5.92
C VAL A 28 11.31 8.82 -5.77
N ALA A 29 10.32 8.62 -4.92
CA ALA A 29 9.27 9.61 -4.70
C ALA A 29 8.54 9.36 -3.39
N HIS A 30 7.88 10.41 -2.92
CA HIS A 30 6.92 10.37 -1.81
C HIS A 30 5.63 10.99 -2.30
N SER A 31 4.50 10.39 -2.00
CA SER A 31 3.22 10.90 -2.47
C SER A 31 2.08 10.59 -1.49
N ASN A 32 1.09 11.47 -1.48
CA ASN A 32 -0.13 11.25 -0.71
C ASN A 32 -1.14 10.38 -1.45
N THR A 33 -0.99 10.22 -2.76
CA THR A 33 -1.88 9.39 -3.59
C THR A 33 -1.03 8.60 -4.58
N VAL A 34 -1.23 7.29 -4.64
CA VAL A 34 -0.50 6.39 -5.53
C VAL A 34 -1.48 5.45 -6.20
N LEU A 35 -1.28 5.22 -7.50
CA LEU A 35 -2.06 4.27 -8.28
C LEU A 35 -1.10 3.26 -8.90
N LEU A 36 -1.39 1.98 -8.73
CA LEU A 36 -0.57 0.88 -9.24
C LEU A 36 -1.43 -0.09 -10.05
N GLU A 37 -0.83 -0.69 -11.07
CA GLU A 37 -1.43 -1.77 -11.86
C GLU A 37 -0.61 -3.04 -11.75
N SER A 38 -1.26 -4.20 -11.99
CA SER A 38 -0.61 -5.52 -11.90
C SER A 38 0.07 -5.73 -10.56
N CYS A 39 -0.71 -5.68 -9.50
CA CYS A 39 -0.22 -5.54 -8.13
C CYS A 39 -0.09 -6.87 -7.39
N LYS A 40 0.89 -6.91 -6.47
CA LYS A 40 1.01 -7.98 -5.48
C LYS A 40 1.22 -7.35 -4.11
N PHE A 41 0.54 -7.93 -3.12
CA PHE A 41 0.71 -7.52 -1.72
C PHE A 41 1.88 -8.31 -1.13
N LYS A 42 2.80 -7.61 -0.48
CA LYS A 42 4.04 -8.20 0.04
C LYS A 42 4.20 -7.92 1.52
N VAL A 43 4.49 -8.98 2.28
CA VAL A 43 4.81 -8.89 3.71
C VAL A 43 6.08 -9.68 3.95
N SER A 44 7.07 -9.03 4.58
CA SER A 44 8.27 -9.72 5.05
C SER A 44 7.94 -10.42 6.36
N GLU A 45 7.92 -11.74 6.36
CA GLU A 45 7.59 -12.51 7.57
C GLU A 45 8.63 -12.29 8.67
N ALA A 46 9.91 -12.19 8.32
CA ALA A 46 10.96 -11.87 9.30
C ALA A 46 10.73 -10.52 9.93
N GLY A 47 10.35 -9.52 9.14
CA GLY A 47 10.03 -8.18 9.64
C GLY A 47 8.77 -8.16 10.50
N ARG A 48 7.75 -8.92 10.12
CA ARG A 48 6.52 -9.07 10.90
C ARG A 48 6.83 -9.70 12.27
N GLN A 49 7.60 -10.79 12.30
CA GLN A 49 7.98 -11.45 13.55
C GLN A 49 8.78 -10.52 14.45
N ARG A 50 9.64 -9.68 13.89
CA ARG A 50 10.37 -8.67 14.65
C ARG A 50 9.43 -7.66 15.30
N VAL A 51 8.42 -7.18 14.58
CA VAL A 51 7.41 -6.27 15.12
C VAL A 51 6.65 -6.92 16.27
N LEU A 52 6.25 -8.18 16.11
CA LEU A 52 5.53 -8.91 17.15
C LEU A 52 6.38 -9.13 18.41
N ARG A 53 7.66 -9.42 18.23
CA ARG A 53 8.59 -9.70 19.34
C ARG A 53 9.05 -8.44 20.05
N GLU A 54 9.43 -7.41 19.29
CA GLU A 54 10.02 -6.19 19.83
C GLU A 54 9.03 -5.06 20.07
N LYS A 55 7.80 -5.21 19.61
CA LYS A 55 6.75 -4.19 19.71
C LYS A 55 7.13 -2.87 19.05
N ARG A 56 8.02 -2.91 18.07
CA ARG A 56 8.47 -1.75 17.31
C ARG A 56 7.84 -1.75 15.93
N LYS A 57 7.34 -0.60 15.51
CA LYS A 57 6.83 -0.42 14.16
C LYS A 57 8.02 -0.36 13.19
N ASN A 58 7.99 -1.17 12.14
CA ASN A 58 8.94 -1.05 11.05
C ASN A 58 8.24 -1.32 9.72
N VAL A 59 8.90 -0.95 8.64
CA VAL A 59 8.36 -1.15 7.29
C VAL A 59 8.72 -2.57 6.85
N HIS A 60 7.72 -3.43 6.81
CA HIS A 60 7.88 -4.82 6.35
C HIS A 60 6.77 -5.24 5.39
N ALA A 61 5.84 -4.34 5.10
CA ALA A 61 4.68 -4.64 4.26
C ALA A 61 4.43 -3.51 3.26
N GLY A 62 3.97 -3.87 2.08
CA GLY A 62 3.64 -2.92 1.03
C GLY A 62 3.09 -3.61 -0.20
N VAL A 63 3.00 -2.86 -1.29
CA VAL A 63 2.40 -3.32 -2.54
C VAL A 63 3.40 -3.11 -3.68
N THR A 64 3.63 -4.14 -4.48
CA THR A 64 4.40 -4.00 -5.72
C THR A 64 3.46 -3.85 -6.90
N GLY A 65 3.88 -3.14 -7.93
CA GLY A 65 3.11 -2.99 -9.14
C GLY A 65 3.75 -2.02 -10.11
N VAL A 66 3.06 -1.76 -11.21
CA VAL A 66 3.47 -0.76 -12.19
C VAL A 66 2.89 0.59 -11.77
N TRP A 67 3.76 1.56 -11.59
CA TRP A 67 3.36 2.90 -11.13
C TRP A 67 2.70 3.67 -12.25
N VAL A 68 1.47 4.10 -12.01
CA VAL A 68 0.69 4.93 -12.93
C VAL A 68 0.84 6.38 -12.53
N ASN A 69 1.34 7.20 -13.43
CA ASN A 69 1.47 8.64 -13.25
C ASN A 69 0.51 9.37 -14.17
N GLY A 70 0.10 10.57 -13.77
CA GLY A 70 -0.69 11.43 -14.60
C GLY A 70 -1.76 12.19 -13.84
N ASP A 71 -2.48 13.04 -14.57
CA ASP A 71 -3.46 13.97 -14.02
C ASP A 71 -4.72 13.27 -13.47
N ARG A 72 -4.90 11.99 -13.82
CA ARG A 72 -6.11 11.25 -13.45
C ARG A 72 -5.96 10.36 -12.22
N VAL A 73 -4.81 10.41 -11.56
CA VAL A 73 -4.54 9.54 -10.40
C VAL A 73 -5.57 9.78 -9.29
N GLU A 74 -5.85 11.03 -8.97
CA GLU A 74 -6.82 11.38 -7.93
C GLU A 74 -8.25 10.91 -8.28
N SER A 75 -8.70 11.14 -9.52
CA SER A 75 -10.04 10.70 -9.92
C SER A 75 -10.15 9.19 -10.00
N HIS A 76 -9.09 8.49 -10.41
CA HIS A 76 -9.05 7.04 -10.39
C HIS A 76 -9.13 6.50 -8.95
N PHE A 77 -8.44 7.14 -8.01
CA PHE A 77 -8.53 6.75 -6.61
C PHE A 77 -9.95 6.94 -6.08
N GLU A 78 -10.59 8.06 -6.37
CA GLU A 78 -11.97 8.31 -5.96
C GLU A 78 -12.90 7.22 -6.49
N PHE A 79 -12.75 6.87 -7.76
CA PHE A 79 -13.52 5.78 -8.37
C PHE A 79 -13.31 4.46 -7.64
N LEU A 80 -12.04 4.08 -7.37
CA LEU A 80 -11.70 2.87 -6.64
C LEU A 80 -12.28 2.85 -5.24
N SER A 81 -12.31 3.98 -4.55
CA SER A 81 -12.87 4.05 -3.21
C SER A 81 -14.38 3.81 -3.18
N MET A 82 -15.05 4.05 -4.32
CA MET A 82 -16.50 3.84 -4.45
C MET A 82 -16.85 2.41 -4.91
N VAL A 83 -16.09 1.86 -5.85
CA VAL A 83 -16.41 0.56 -6.48
C VAL A 83 -15.50 -0.58 -6.07
N GLY A 84 -14.33 -0.27 -5.50
CA GLY A 84 -13.35 -1.26 -5.10
C GLY A 84 -13.59 -1.78 -3.69
N ARG A 85 -12.70 -2.67 -3.26
CA ARG A 85 -12.73 -3.23 -1.91
C ARG A 85 -11.58 -2.64 -1.11
N GLN A 86 -11.89 -2.17 0.09
CA GLN A 86 -10.87 -1.65 0.99
C GLN A 86 -10.02 -2.80 1.54
N VAL A 87 -8.71 -2.59 1.55
CA VAL A 87 -7.72 -3.55 2.04
C VAL A 87 -7.04 -2.96 3.27
N THR A 88 -6.80 -3.80 4.26
CA THR A 88 -6.11 -3.38 5.48
C THR A 88 -5.04 -4.40 5.88
N TYR A 89 -4.14 -3.98 6.75
CA TYR A 89 -3.09 -4.85 7.26
C TYR A 89 -2.79 -4.46 8.72
N ASN A 90 -2.76 -5.48 9.57
CA ASN A 90 -2.36 -5.32 10.96
C ASN A 90 -1.48 -6.51 11.33
N PRO A 91 -0.17 -6.31 11.62
CA PRO A 91 0.74 -7.41 11.90
C PRO A 91 0.37 -8.24 13.12
N TYR A 92 -0.36 -7.66 14.07
CA TYR A 92 -0.78 -8.35 15.30
C TYR A 92 -1.99 -9.23 15.07
N LYS A 93 -2.75 -8.99 14.02
CA LYS A 93 -4.00 -9.70 13.74
C LYS A 93 -3.91 -10.60 12.51
N TYR A 94 -3.17 -10.17 11.49
CA TYR A 94 -3.12 -10.87 10.19
C TYR A 94 -1.69 -11.16 9.77
N GLU A 95 -1.50 -12.27 9.06
CA GLU A 95 -0.21 -12.64 8.48
C GLU A 95 0.09 -11.89 7.18
N SER A 96 -0.92 -11.29 6.56
CA SER A 96 -0.80 -10.52 5.32
C SER A 96 -1.96 -9.54 5.22
N PHE A 97 -2.07 -8.86 4.07
CA PHE A 97 -3.17 -7.96 3.79
C PHE A 97 -4.48 -8.72 3.66
N VAL A 98 -5.57 -8.13 4.12
CA VAL A 98 -6.91 -8.69 4.04
C VAL A 98 -7.90 -7.66 3.52
N ILE A 99 -8.99 -8.15 2.93
CA ILE A 99 -10.15 -7.30 2.62
C ILE A 99 -10.80 -6.92 3.94
N LYS A 100 -10.94 -5.63 4.18
CA LYS A 100 -11.42 -5.11 5.47
C LYS A 100 -12.80 -5.65 5.85
N ALA A 101 -13.72 -5.76 4.88
CA ALA A 101 -15.10 -6.18 5.13
C ALA A 101 -15.22 -7.66 5.51
N THR A 102 -14.39 -8.53 4.93
CA THR A 102 -14.51 -9.99 5.07
C THR A 102 -13.36 -10.63 5.84
N GLU A 103 -12.26 -9.89 6.05
CA GLU A 103 -11.00 -10.37 6.62
C GLU A 103 -10.38 -11.52 5.81
N GLN A 104 -10.75 -11.63 4.53
CA GLN A 104 -10.18 -12.61 3.62
C GLN A 104 -8.82 -12.13 3.14
N LEU A 105 -7.82 -13.02 3.18
CA LEU A 105 -6.46 -12.72 2.71
C LEU A 105 -6.45 -12.39 1.22
N VAL A 106 -5.66 -11.39 0.85
CA VAL A 106 -5.44 -11.01 -0.55
C VAL A 106 -3.97 -11.12 -0.88
N ASP A 107 -3.70 -11.55 -2.11
CA ASP A 107 -2.35 -11.77 -2.62
C ASP A 107 -2.03 -10.80 -3.76
N LYS A 108 -2.99 -10.56 -4.63
CA LYS A 108 -2.81 -9.74 -5.83
C LYS A 108 -4.09 -9.00 -6.19
N ALA A 109 -3.92 -7.97 -7.02
CA ALA A 109 -5.04 -7.21 -7.58
C ALA A 109 -4.62 -6.60 -8.91
N ASP A 110 -5.58 -6.33 -9.79
CA ASP A 110 -5.29 -5.67 -11.07
C ASP A 110 -4.96 -4.20 -10.90
N VAL A 111 -5.66 -3.53 -9.99
CA VAL A 111 -5.42 -2.12 -9.68
C VAL A 111 -5.47 -1.92 -8.17
N VAL A 112 -4.53 -1.13 -7.65
CA VAL A 112 -4.51 -0.72 -6.23
C VAL A 112 -4.31 0.78 -6.18
N GLY A 113 -5.18 1.45 -5.44
CA GLY A 113 -5.06 2.87 -5.13
C GLY A 113 -4.81 3.07 -3.65
N MET A 114 -3.90 3.99 -3.33
CA MET A 114 -3.53 4.30 -1.95
C MET A 114 -3.56 5.81 -1.76
N LYS A 115 -4.16 6.26 -0.66
CA LYS A 115 -4.22 7.68 -0.34
C LYS A 115 -4.12 7.92 1.15
N VAL A 116 -3.49 9.03 1.53
CA VAL A 116 -3.36 9.46 2.91
C VAL A 116 -4.59 10.25 3.33
N PHE A 117 -5.16 9.88 4.47
CA PHE A 117 -6.28 10.60 5.10
C PHE A 117 -5.94 10.92 6.55
N ALA A 118 -6.46 12.02 7.03
CA ALA A 118 -6.41 12.34 8.46
C ALA A 118 -7.64 11.71 9.13
N ASP A 119 -7.44 11.02 10.26
CA ASP A 119 -8.54 10.51 11.05
C ASP A 119 -9.17 11.62 11.90
N ALA A 120 -10.16 11.30 12.73
CA ALA A 120 -10.86 12.28 13.57
C ALA A 120 -9.93 13.02 14.54
N GLU A 121 -8.80 12.44 14.87
CA GLU A 121 -7.80 13.03 15.79
C GLU A 121 -6.69 13.76 15.03
N GLY A 122 -6.77 13.82 13.72
CA GLY A 122 -5.76 14.45 12.87
C GLY A 122 -4.57 13.58 12.53
N THR A 123 -4.54 12.32 12.98
CA THR A 123 -3.47 11.38 12.65
C THR A 123 -3.59 10.94 11.19
N LYS A 124 -2.49 11.05 10.45
CA LYS A 124 -2.47 10.64 9.04
C LYS A 124 -2.31 9.14 8.92
N ARG A 125 -3.18 8.53 8.12
CA ARG A 125 -3.18 7.09 7.85
C ARG A 125 -3.34 6.84 6.37
N GLY A 126 -2.82 5.71 5.90
CA GLY A 126 -2.99 5.31 4.50
C GLY A 126 -4.22 4.43 4.34
N ALA A 127 -5.05 4.74 3.37
CA ALA A 127 -6.15 3.88 2.96
C ALA A 127 -5.81 3.21 1.63
N ILE A 128 -6.15 1.92 1.50
CA ILE A 128 -5.83 1.11 0.33
C ILE A 128 -7.13 0.51 -0.22
N TYR A 129 -7.33 0.67 -1.53
CA TYR A 129 -8.47 0.07 -2.23
C TYR A 129 -7.96 -0.72 -3.42
N MET A 130 -8.62 -1.84 -3.71
CA MET A 130 -8.24 -2.69 -4.83
C MET A 130 -9.43 -3.04 -5.71
N ARG A 131 -9.15 -3.42 -6.95
CA ARG A 131 -10.13 -3.93 -7.88
C ARG A 131 -9.50 -4.93 -8.84
N ASP A 132 -10.24 -6.00 -9.13
CA ASP A 132 -9.90 -6.96 -10.18
C ASP A 132 -10.82 -6.73 -11.37
N PHE A 133 -10.26 -6.80 -12.57
CA PHE A 133 -11.00 -6.71 -13.81
C PHE A 133 -11.30 -8.12 -14.33
N LYS A 134 -12.48 -8.59 -14.04
CA LYS A 134 -12.93 -9.88 -14.56
C LYS A 134 -14.25 -9.71 -15.27
#